data_e5878c8a0cdf462d7d9d3d49d397ed13
#
_entry.id   e5878c8a0cdf462d7d9d3d49d397ed13
#
_cell.length_a   1.000
_cell.length_b   1.000
_cell.length_c   1.000
_cell.angle_alpha   90.00
_cell.angle_beta   90.00
_cell.angle_gamma   90.00
#
_symmetry.space_group_name_H-M   'P 1'
#
loop_
_entity.id
_entity.type
_entity.pdbx_description
1 polymer ?
#
loop_
_entity_poly.entity_id
_entity_poly.type
_entity_poly.pdbx_seq_one_letter_code
_entity_poly.pdbx_strand_id
1 'polypeptide(L)'
;TDVMRYNAAEVPTKMGTFPQYQYPKTLARYAEIGRFVGLTGKDDNEVFEKLLEKLEELKKIIEIKPTIKDYNVDEKYFLETLDEMSEQAFNDQCTGANPRYPLIAELKEIYLKAYYGK
;
A
#
# COMPACT_ATOMS: atom_id res chain seq x y z
N THR A 1 -3.17 0.07 4.36
CA THR A 1 -2.49 1.39 4.26
C THR A 1 -1.10 1.29 3.65
N ASP A 2 -0.33 0.22 3.86
CA ASP A 2 1.05 0.10 3.36
C ASP A 2 1.15 0.22 1.83
N VAL A 3 0.27 -0.46 1.08
CA VAL A 3 0.20 -0.32 -0.38
C VAL A 3 -0.15 1.10 -0.81
N MET A 4 -1.03 1.81 -0.07
CA MET A 4 -1.34 3.20 -0.37
C MET A 4 -0.13 4.11 -0.16
N ARG A 5 0.64 3.91 0.91
CA ARG A 5 1.90 4.63 1.15
C ARG A 5 2.92 4.36 0.05
N TYR A 6 3.06 3.09 -0.34
CA TYR A 6 3.93 2.71 -1.44
C TYR A 6 3.56 3.43 -2.73
N ASN A 7 2.27 3.44 -3.07
CA ASN A 7 1.77 4.06 -4.30
C ASN A 7 1.85 5.60 -4.31
N ALA A 8 1.74 6.23 -3.13
CA ALA A 8 1.77 7.68 -2.98
C ALA A 8 3.18 8.28 -2.89
N ALA A 9 4.22 7.45 -2.72
CA ALA A 9 5.58 7.94 -2.54
C ALA A 9 6.09 8.72 -3.76
N GLU A 10 6.68 9.87 -3.51
CA GLU A 10 7.35 10.73 -4.53
C GLU A 10 8.72 10.15 -4.90
N VAL A 11 8.72 9.04 -5.61
CA VAL A 11 9.92 8.44 -6.17
C VAL A 11 9.70 8.20 -7.65
N PRO A 12 10.78 8.05 -8.47
CA PRO A 12 10.63 7.67 -9.85
C PRO A 12 9.74 6.43 -9.97
N THR A 13 8.56 6.61 -10.54
CA THR A 13 7.62 5.51 -10.75
C THR A 13 8.08 4.69 -11.94
N LYS A 14 8.25 3.40 -11.73
CA LYS A 14 8.35 2.46 -12.84
C LYS A 14 6.97 2.36 -13.46
N MET A 15 6.85 2.76 -14.69
CA MET A 15 5.59 2.66 -15.42
C MET A 15 5.28 1.19 -15.68
N GLY A 16 4.04 0.80 -15.41
CA GLY A 16 3.52 -0.51 -15.79
C GLY A 16 3.30 -0.62 -17.29
N THR A 17 2.51 -1.60 -17.68
CA THR A 17 2.25 -1.98 -19.08
C THR A 17 1.44 -0.96 -19.90
N PHE A 18 1.00 0.14 -19.31
CA PHE A 18 0.17 1.14 -19.99
C PHE A 18 0.99 2.39 -20.33
N PRO A 19 1.60 2.48 -21.53
CA PRO A 19 2.45 3.60 -21.92
C PRO A 19 1.70 4.94 -22.05
N GLN A 20 0.38 4.91 -22.12
CA GLN A 20 -0.47 6.10 -22.09
C GLN A 20 -0.62 6.72 -20.71
N TYR A 21 -0.23 6.04 -19.63
CA TYR A 21 -0.15 6.63 -18.31
C TYR A 21 1.03 7.58 -18.23
N GLN A 22 0.74 8.87 -18.30
CA GLN A 22 1.67 9.89 -17.84
C GLN A 22 1.67 9.86 -16.33
N TYR A 23 2.83 9.74 -15.70
CA TYR A 23 3.12 9.73 -14.26
C TYR A 23 1.88 9.73 -13.33
N PRO A 24 1.61 8.64 -12.64
CA PRO A 24 0.43 8.58 -11.78
C PRO A 24 0.50 9.68 -10.72
N LYS A 25 -0.53 10.52 -10.70
CA LYS A 25 -0.74 11.53 -9.65
C LYS A 25 -1.42 10.88 -8.44
N THR A 26 -0.82 9.81 -7.93
CA THR A 26 -1.48 8.93 -6.96
C THR A 26 -1.73 9.65 -5.64
N LEU A 27 -0.76 10.41 -5.14
CA LEU A 27 -0.92 11.22 -3.92
C LEU A 27 -2.07 12.22 -4.07
N ALA A 28 -2.12 12.96 -5.18
CA ALA A 28 -3.18 13.94 -5.44
C ALA A 28 -4.57 13.27 -5.52
N ARG A 29 -4.66 12.08 -6.12
CA ARG A 29 -5.92 11.31 -6.21
C ARG A 29 -6.37 10.80 -4.84
N TYR A 30 -5.47 10.34 -3.99
CA TYR A 30 -5.81 9.99 -2.60
C TYR A 30 -6.24 11.20 -1.79
N ALA A 31 -5.57 12.34 -1.94
CA ALA A 31 -5.96 13.57 -1.29
C ALA A 31 -7.34 14.07 -1.76
N GLU A 32 -7.65 13.93 -3.05
CA GLU A 32 -8.98 14.22 -3.60
C GLU A 32 -10.07 13.36 -2.93
N ILE A 33 -9.82 12.05 -2.77
CA ILE A 33 -10.72 11.15 -2.02
C ILE A 33 -10.84 11.61 -0.57
N GLY A 34 -9.74 11.96 0.09
CA GLY A 34 -9.74 12.47 1.46
C GLY A 34 -10.65 13.71 1.60
N ARG A 35 -10.52 14.67 0.68
CA ARG A 35 -11.39 15.87 0.66
C ARG A 35 -12.85 15.53 0.39
N PHE A 36 -13.11 14.58 -0.50
CA PHE A 36 -14.47 14.13 -0.77
C PHE A 36 -15.17 13.56 0.46
N VAL A 37 -14.45 12.86 1.33
CA VAL A 37 -14.98 12.35 2.61
C VAL A 37 -14.89 13.37 3.76
N GLY A 38 -14.62 14.64 3.46
CA GLY A 38 -14.66 15.76 4.41
C GLY A 38 -13.35 16.03 5.17
N LEU A 39 -12.24 15.42 4.78
CA LEU A 39 -10.95 15.71 5.40
C LEU A 39 -10.36 17.00 4.84
N THR A 40 -9.68 17.78 5.68
CA THR A 40 -9.03 19.03 5.33
C THR A 40 -7.56 19.02 5.72
N GLY A 41 -6.73 19.72 4.98
CA GLY A 41 -5.30 19.86 5.26
C GLY A 41 -4.69 20.98 4.42
N LYS A 42 -3.49 21.42 4.80
CA LYS A 42 -2.75 22.50 4.12
C LYS A 42 -2.27 22.11 2.71
N ASP A 43 -2.02 20.82 2.52
CA ASP A 43 -1.52 20.24 1.26
C ASP A 43 -2.05 18.80 1.08
N ASP A 44 -1.71 18.18 -0.04
CA ASP A 44 -2.12 16.82 -0.37
C ASP A 44 -1.53 15.77 0.57
N ASN A 45 -0.31 15.98 1.07
CA ASN A 45 0.32 15.07 2.01
C ASN A 45 -0.46 15.02 3.33
N GLU A 46 -0.80 16.18 3.89
CA GLU A 46 -1.56 16.24 5.15
C GLU A 46 -2.96 15.59 5.00
N VAL A 47 -3.64 15.83 3.89
CA VAL A 47 -4.94 15.21 3.63
C VAL A 47 -4.79 13.69 3.46
N PHE A 48 -3.73 13.25 2.77
CA PHE A 48 -3.45 11.82 2.60
C PHE A 48 -3.15 11.13 3.93
N GLU A 49 -2.33 11.73 4.81
CA GLU A 49 -2.06 11.16 6.14
C GLU A 49 -3.34 11.04 6.96
N LYS A 50 -4.18 12.05 6.98
CA LYS A 50 -5.51 12.00 7.64
C LYS A 50 -6.43 10.92 7.05
N LEU A 51 -6.35 10.69 5.73
CA LEU A 51 -7.08 9.60 5.10
C LEU A 51 -6.61 8.24 5.61
N LEU A 52 -5.28 8.04 5.73
CA LEU A 52 -4.73 6.80 6.28
C LEU A 52 -5.12 6.61 7.75
N GLU A 53 -5.04 7.65 8.56
CA GLU A 53 -5.49 7.62 9.97
C GLU A 53 -6.96 7.21 10.05
N LYS A 54 -7.81 7.78 9.18
CA LYS A 54 -9.25 7.45 9.14
C LYS A 54 -9.51 6.01 8.75
N LEU A 55 -8.72 5.45 7.83
CA LEU A 55 -8.80 4.04 7.46
C LEU A 55 -8.35 3.12 8.61
N GLU A 56 -7.30 3.51 9.35
CA GLU A 56 -6.87 2.75 10.53
C GLU A 56 -7.91 2.81 11.68
N GLU A 57 -8.56 3.97 11.88
CA GLU A 57 -9.68 4.07 12.82
C GLU A 57 -10.84 3.16 12.41
N LEU A 58 -11.20 3.15 11.11
CA LEU A 58 -12.25 2.27 10.61
C LEU A 58 -11.91 0.80 10.83
N LYS A 59 -10.66 0.40 10.53
CA LYS A 59 -10.18 -0.97 10.78
C LYS A 59 -10.35 -1.38 12.26
N LYS A 60 -10.03 -0.47 13.20
CA LYS A 60 -10.24 -0.71 14.63
C LYS A 60 -11.72 -0.88 14.98
N ILE A 61 -12.60 -0.03 14.43
CA ILE A 61 -14.04 -0.10 14.69
C ILE A 61 -14.64 -1.44 14.23
N ILE A 62 -14.17 -1.96 13.10
CA ILE A 62 -14.64 -3.25 12.55
C ILE A 62 -13.76 -4.44 12.98
N GLU A 63 -12.93 -4.23 13.98
CA GLU A 63 -12.11 -5.26 14.64
C GLU A 63 -11.10 -5.98 13.72
N ILE A 64 -10.64 -5.30 12.65
CA ILE A 64 -9.51 -5.78 11.85
C ILE A 64 -8.22 -5.61 12.66
N LYS A 65 -7.52 -6.69 12.89
CA LYS A 65 -6.23 -6.66 13.58
C LYS A 65 -5.16 -5.92 12.78
N PRO A 66 -4.23 -5.22 13.44
CA PRO A 66 -3.28 -4.34 12.76
C PRO A 66 -2.25 -5.07 11.90
N THR A 67 -1.87 -6.30 12.26
CA THR A 67 -0.79 -7.03 11.58
C THR A 67 -1.20 -8.45 11.23
N ILE A 68 -0.48 -9.06 10.27
CA ILE A 68 -0.64 -10.48 9.94
C ILE A 68 -0.27 -11.35 11.17
N LYS A 69 0.74 -10.94 11.94
CA LYS A 69 1.18 -11.63 13.16
C LYS A 69 0.05 -11.72 14.20
N ASP A 70 -0.78 -10.70 14.32
CA ASP A 70 -1.90 -10.67 15.27
C ASP A 70 -2.98 -11.72 14.95
N TYR A 71 -3.00 -12.25 13.72
CA TYR A 71 -3.85 -13.38 13.32
C TYR A 71 -3.23 -14.76 13.63
N ASN A 72 -2.16 -14.80 14.42
CA ASN A 72 -1.43 -16.00 14.80
C ASN A 72 -0.80 -16.76 13.61
N VAL A 73 -0.41 -16.03 12.57
CA VAL A 73 0.41 -16.59 11.50
C VAL A 73 1.82 -16.83 12.04
N ASP A 74 2.27 -18.07 11.98
CA ASP A 74 3.60 -18.45 12.47
C ASP A 74 4.71 -17.71 11.74
N GLU A 75 5.64 -17.13 12.49
CA GLU A 75 6.71 -16.27 11.93
C GLU A 75 7.67 -17.05 11.05
N LYS A 76 8.03 -18.28 11.47
CA LYS A 76 8.93 -19.12 10.71
C LYS A 76 8.31 -19.49 9.37
N TYR A 77 7.06 -19.95 9.38
CA TYR A 77 6.32 -20.27 8.17
C TYR A 77 6.18 -19.05 7.24
N PHE A 78 5.83 -17.89 7.80
CA PHE A 78 5.75 -16.65 7.03
C PHE A 78 7.07 -16.31 6.33
N LEU A 79 8.20 -16.38 7.05
CA LEU A 79 9.51 -16.07 6.49
C LEU A 79 9.96 -17.10 5.45
N GLU A 80 9.66 -18.38 5.65
CA GLU A 80 9.97 -19.46 4.69
C GLU A 80 9.21 -19.31 3.37
N THR A 81 7.99 -18.77 3.39
CA THR A 81 7.15 -18.59 2.19
C THR A 81 7.23 -17.19 1.57
N LEU A 82 7.89 -16.24 2.23
CA LEU A 82 7.88 -14.83 1.87
C LEU A 82 8.42 -14.57 0.44
N ASP A 83 9.48 -15.25 0.05
CA ASP A 83 10.08 -15.07 -1.28
C ASP A 83 9.13 -15.58 -2.37
N GLU A 84 8.55 -16.76 -2.19
CA GLU A 84 7.56 -17.33 -3.12
C GLU A 84 6.31 -16.44 -3.23
N MET A 85 5.77 -15.98 -2.11
CA MET A 85 4.62 -15.06 -2.12
C MET A 85 4.93 -13.76 -2.87
N SER A 86 6.13 -13.23 -2.71
CA SER A 86 6.56 -12.00 -3.37
C SER A 86 6.71 -12.18 -4.88
N GLU A 87 7.23 -13.32 -5.33
CA GLU A 87 7.30 -13.68 -6.74
C GLU A 87 5.90 -13.91 -7.34
N GLN A 88 5.03 -14.60 -6.64
CA GLN A 88 3.65 -14.80 -7.08
C GLN A 88 2.89 -13.47 -7.20
N ALA A 89 3.04 -12.58 -6.23
CA ALA A 89 2.45 -11.25 -6.28
C ALA A 89 3.01 -10.40 -7.43
N PHE A 90 4.30 -10.53 -7.76
CA PHE A 90 4.90 -9.86 -8.91
C PHE A 90 4.34 -10.38 -10.24
N ASN A 91 4.13 -11.68 -10.34
CA ASN A 91 3.60 -12.35 -11.53
C ASN A 91 2.08 -12.25 -11.68
N ASP A 92 1.38 -11.72 -10.66
CA ASP A 92 -0.07 -11.52 -10.74
C ASP A 92 -0.42 -10.49 -11.82
N GLN A 93 -1.42 -10.83 -12.65
CA GLN A 93 -1.86 -9.97 -13.74
C GLN A 93 -2.28 -8.56 -13.31
N CYS A 94 -2.79 -8.42 -12.08
CA CYS A 94 -3.24 -7.14 -11.54
C CYS A 94 -2.07 -6.24 -11.12
N THR A 95 -0.91 -6.79 -10.84
CA THR A 95 0.28 -6.02 -10.43
C THR A 95 0.75 -5.07 -11.52
N GLY A 96 0.62 -5.46 -12.79
CA GLY A 96 0.91 -4.59 -13.93
C GLY A 96 0.00 -3.36 -14.05
N ALA A 97 -1.17 -3.37 -13.43
CA ALA A 97 -2.12 -2.25 -13.40
C ALA A 97 -1.95 -1.34 -12.18
N ASN A 98 -1.05 -1.66 -11.25
CA ASN A 98 -0.80 -0.82 -10.09
C ASN A 98 -0.18 0.54 -10.50
N PRO A 99 -0.59 1.67 -9.89
CA PRO A 99 -0.06 3.00 -10.24
C PRO A 99 1.46 3.11 -10.18
N ARG A 100 2.09 2.39 -9.27
CA ARG A 100 3.53 2.23 -9.17
C ARG A 100 3.88 0.76 -9.37
N TYR A 101 4.61 0.46 -10.45
CA TYR A 101 5.02 -0.92 -10.75
C TYR A 101 6.06 -1.40 -9.72
N PRO A 102 5.76 -2.40 -8.87
CA PRO A 102 6.67 -2.83 -7.83
C PRO A 102 7.75 -3.77 -8.36
N LEU A 103 8.91 -3.76 -7.70
CA LEU A 103 9.88 -4.86 -7.80
C LEU A 103 9.54 -5.96 -6.79
N ILE A 104 10.04 -7.17 -7.00
CA ILE A 104 9.88 -8.29 -6.05
C ILE A 104 10.37 -7.90 -4.65
N ALA A 105 11.53 -7.23 -4.56
CA ALA A 105 12.05 -6.75 -3.29
C ALA A 105 11.14 -5.73 -2.59
N GLU A 106 10.48 -4.85 -3.34
CA GLU A 106 9.53 -3.87 -2.80
C GLU A 106 8.24 -4.56 -2.29
N LEU A 107 7.77 -5.60 -2.98
CA LEU A 107 6.65 -6.43 -2.53
C LEU A 107 7.01 -7.16 -1.22
N LYS A 108 8.22 -7.72 -1.14
CA LYS A 108 8.73 -8.33 0.08
C LYS A 108 8.72 -7.38 1.27
N GLU A 109 9.16 -6.14 1.07
CA GLU A 109 9.11 -5.08 2.09
C GLU A 109 7.67 -4.76 2.53
N ILE A 110 6.71 -4.72 1.61
CA ILE A 110 5.29 -4.51 1.94
C ILE A 110 4.76 -5.66 2.80
N TYR A 111 5.08 -6.92 2.46
CA TYR A 111 4.69 -8.08 3.28
C TYR A 111 5.31 -8.04 4.68
N LEU A 112 6.61 -7.69 4.79
CA LEU A 112 7.28 -7.55 6.09
C LEU A 112 6.63 -6.47 6.95
N LYS A 113 6.31 -5.31 6.37
CA LYS A 113 5.58 -4.25 7.07
C LYS A 113 4.20 -4.71 7.52
N ALA A 114 3.45 -5.39 6.66
CA ALA A 114 2.13 -5.92 7.01
C ALA A 114 2.21 -6.98 8.11
N TYR A 115 3.30 -7.77 8.18
CA TYR A 115 3.49 -8.78 9.20
C TYR A 115 3.87 -8.18 10.55
N TYR A 116 4.82 -7.22 10.58
CA TYR A 116 5.36 -6.65 11.83
C TYR A 116 4.72 -5.33 12.27
N GLY A 117 4.00 -4.63 11.38
CA GLY A 117 3.38 -3.34 11.68
C GLY A 117 4.36 -2.16 11.73
N LYS A 118 5.49 -2.25 11.00
CA LYS A 118 6.59 -1.25 11.06
C LYS A 118 6.92 -0.69 9.68
#